data_edf01c1a141a0dbe9d56105888e0dd9f
#
_entry.id   edf01c1a141a0dbe9d56105888e0dd9f
#
_cell.length_a   1.000
_cell.length_b   1.000
_cell.length_c   1.000
_cell.angle_alpha   90.00
_cell.angle_beta   90.00
_cell.angle_gamma   90.00
#
_symmetry.space_group_name_H-M   'P 1'
#
loop_
_entity.id
_entity.type
_entity.pdbx_description
1 polymer ?
#
loop_
_entity_poly.entity_id
_entity_poly.type
_entity_poly.pdbx_seq_one_letter_code
_entity_poly.pdbx_strand_id
1 'polypeptide(L)'
;QWTGSELPLAFASDSNPTDPVSNVNDKLISFNDRPANRWTNWNRTNPEASVGVLFGDSGILSKRSVDNLSVGFHEDHGVGVPKSYVIEYYVGKTVPTAPKNPSFVGEENHAFNDPANWKEVSNLKAPAQLKAGEMNHFSFDKVDTYAVRIRMVRLDSKKGTSITEVQIFAKQVAAAKQGQTRIQ
;
A
#
# COMPACT_ATOMS: atom_id res chain seq x y z
N GLN A 1 1.36 17.74 -0.60
CA GLN A 1 0.23 17.67 -1.54
C GLN A 1 0.67 16.97 -2.83
N TRP A 2 -0.03 15.91 -3.22
CA TRP A 2 0.30 15.20 -4.46
C TRP A 2 -0.08 16.04 -5.68
N THR A 3 0.82 16.11 -6.65
CA THR A 3 0.65 16.95 -7.85
C THR A 3 0.24 16.18 -9.09
N GLY A 4 0.11 14.84 -8.99
CA GLY A 4 -0.17 13.98 -10.13
C GLY A 4 1.06 13.54 -10.91
N SER A 5 2.22 14.12 -10.65
CA SER A 5 3.49 13.72 -11.26
C SER A 5 4.32 12.78 -10.37
N GLU A 6 3.92 12.60 -9.14
CA GLU A 6 4.67 11.83 -8.12
C GLU A 6 4.21 10.38 -8.07
N LEU A 7 4.46 9.64 -9.13
CA LEU A 7 4.21 8.21 -9.16
C LEU A 7 5.52 7.43 -9.03
N PRO A 8 5.57 6.28 -8.33
CA PRO A 8 4.44 5.61 -7.65
C PRO A 8 3.92 6.42 -6.46
N LEU A 9 2.61 6.33 -6.23
CA LEU A 9 1.91 7.09 -5.20
C LEU A 9 1.46 6.16 -4.07
N ALA A 10 1.88 6.45 -2.84
CA ALA A 10 1.32 5.80 -1.66
C ALA A 10 -0.08 6.33 -1.37
N PHE A 11 -0.98 5.46 -0.95
CA PHE A 11 -2.34 5.83 -0.55
C PHE A 11 -2.77 5.06 0.70
N ALA A 12 -3.69 5.64 1.45
CA ALA A 12 -4.33 5.01 2.60
C ALA A 12 -5.82 5.30 2.61
N SER A 13 -6.61 4.35 3.07
CA SER A 13 -8.05 4.55 3.24
C SER A 13 -8.35 5.58 4.32
N ASP A 14 -7.56 5.58 5.39
CA ASP A 14 -7.70 6.47 6.55
C ASP A 14 -6.31 6.71 7.16
N SER A 15 -6.14 7.82 7.84
CA SER A 15 -4.86 8.20 8.46
C SER A 15 -5.09 9.10 9.67
N ASN A 16 -4.13 9.11 10.58
CA ASN A 16 -4.02 10.25 11.48
C ASN A 16 -3.53 11.45 10.64
N PRO A 17 -4.14 12.63 10.74
CA PRO A 17 -3.77 13.78 9.92
C PRO A 17 -2.31 14.23 10.07
N THR A 18 -1.67 13.92 11.19
CA THR A 18 -0.26 14.26 11.43
C THR A 18 0.73 13.22 10.91
N ASP A 19 0.22 12.05 10.51
CA ASP A 19 1.03 10.92 10.04
C ASP A 19 0.60 10.52 8.63
N PRO A 20 0.89 11.35 7.61
CA PRO A 20 0.38 11.14 6.25
C PRO A 20 1.00 9.92 5.59
N VAL A 21 0.27 9.33 4.65
CA VAL A 21 0.69 8.13 3.94
C VAL A 21 1.92 8.36 3.05
N SER A 22 2.22 9.58 2.66
CA SER A 22 3.43 9.88 1.89
C SER A 22 4.72 9.47 2.61
N ASN A 23 4.67 9.32 3.93
CA ASN A 23 5.80 8.86 4.71
C ASN A 23 6.19 7.39 4.47
N VAL A 24 5.34 6.58 3.84
CA VAL A 24 5.63 5.14 3.68
C VAL A 24 6.39 4.80 2.40
N ASN A 25 6.54 5.73 1.45
CA ASN A 25 7.33 5.49 0.24
C ASN A 25 8.34 6.62 -0.04
N ASP A 26 8.86 7.23 0.99
CA ASP A 26 9.86 8.30 0.90
C ASP A 26 11.31 7.78 0.95
N LYS A 27 11.48 6.46 0.98
CA LYS A 27 12.76 5.74 1.05
C LYS A 27 13.49 5.90 2.40
N LEU A 28 12.80 6.40 3.42
CA LEU A 28 13.33 6.53 4.77
C LEU A 28 12.74 5.43 5.66
N ILE A 29 13.60 4.51 6.07
CA ILE A 29 13.21 3.46 7.02
C ILE A 29 13.68 3.89 8.39
N SER A 30 12.74 4.29 9.25
CA SER A 30 13.05 4.69 10.62
C SER A 30 12.11 4.00 11.60
N PHE A 31 12.69 3.29 12.54
CA PHE A 31 11.95 2.65 13.63
C PHE A 31 12.06 3.43 14.94
N ASN A 32 12.62 4.63 14.89
CA ASN A 32 12.73 5.51 16.04
C ASN A 32 11.44 6.32 16.23
N ASP A 33 11.13 6.66 17.46
CA ASP A 33 9.98 7.51 17.77
C ASP A 33 10.13 8.92 17.21
N ARG A 34 11.35 9.38 17.05
CA ARG A 34 11.64 10.72 16.53
C ARG A 34 12.86 10.72 15.61
N PRO A 35 12.80 11.47 14.48
CA PRO A 35 11.60 12.13 13.97
C PRO A 35 10.55 11.11 13.57
N ALA A 36 9.30 11.45 13.79
CA ALA A 36 8.18 10.63 13.34
C ALA A 36 8.12 10.67 11.81
N ASN A 37 8.47 9.56 11.17
CA ASN A 37 8.42 9.42 9.72
C ASN A 37 7.70 8.13 9.37
N ARG A 38 6.38 8.14 9.59
CA ARG A 38 5.53 6.97 9.46
C ARG A 38 4.08 7.37 9.18
N TRP A 39 3.34 6.43 8.65
CA TRP A 39 1.88 6.48 8.61
C TRP A 39 1.33 5.81 9.86
N THR A 40 0.25 6.36 10.40
CA THR A 40 -0.56 5.71 11.44
C THR A 40 -2.04 5.97 11.20
N ASN A 41 -2.89 5.11 11.76
CA ASN A 41 -4.30 5.39 11.99
C ASN A 41 -4.60 5.63 13.48
N TRP A 42 -3.60 6.10 14.21
CA TRP A 42 -3.75 6.44 15.62
C TRP A 42 -4.88 7.43 15.83
N ASN A 43 -5.66 7.19 16.88
CA ASN A 43 -6.80 8.04 17.26
C ASN A 43 -7.89 8.16 16.17
N ARG A 44 -7.97 7.17 15.27
CA ARG A 44 -9.08 7.05 14.32
C ARG A 44 -10.08 6.02 14.82
N THR A 45 -11.34 6.17 14.41
CA THR A 45 -12.43 5.31 14.88
C THR A 45 -12.63 4.07 14.04
N ASN A 46 -12.22 4.09 12.76
CA ASN A 46 -12.35 2.94 11.88
C ASN A 46 -11.37 1.84 12.30
N PRO A 47 -11.85 0.62 12.60
CA PRO A 47 -10.96 -0.47 13.00
C PRO A 47 -10.11 -1.01 11.85
N GLU A 48 -10.49 -0.75 10.62
CA GLU A 48 -9.80 -1.22 9.43
C GLU A 48 -9.18 -0.06 8.66
N ALA A 49 -7.98 -0.26 8.15
CA ALA A 49 -7.34 0.66 7.23
C ALA A 49 -6.51 -0.10 6.20
N SER A 50 -6.44 0.46 5.00
CA SER A 50 -5.60 -0.05 3.92
C SER A 50 -4.50 0.93 3.61
N VAL A 51 -3.31 0.41 3.35
CA VAL A 51 -2.17 1.19 2.85
C VAL A 51 -1.63 0.49 1.61
N GLY A 52 -1.38 1.23 0.55
CA GLY A 52 -0.93 0.66 -0.70
C GLY A 52 -0.14 1.62 -1.56
N VAL A 53 0.21 1.14 -2.74
CA VAL A 53 0.97 1.88 -3.74
C VAL A 53 0.27 1.76 -5.09
N LEU A 54 0.08 2.91 -5.73
CA LEU A 54 -0.44 3.05 -7.08
C LEU A 54 0.74 3.26 -8.02
N PHE A 55 0.83 2.44 -9.07
CA PHE A 55 1.99 2.40 -9.95
C PHE A 55 1.87 3.35 -11.13
N GLY A 56 3.01 3.84 -11.53
CA GLY A 56 3.13 4.69 -12.70
C GLY A 56 4.53 5.28 -12.82
N ASP A 57 4.69 6.14 -13.80
CA ASP A 57 5.94 6.84 -14.04
C ASP A 57 5.62 8.22 -14.63
N SER A 58 6.32 9.24 -14.12
CA SER A 58 6.19 10.62 -14.62
C SER A 58 4.73 11.12 -14.75
N GLY A 59 3.91 10.81 -13.74
CA GLY A 59 2.50 11.20 -13.72
C GLY A 59 1.57 10.31 -14.53
N ILE A 60 2.08 9.28 -15.20
CA ILE A 60 1.31 8.36 -16.04
C ILE A 60 1.11 7.05 -15.30
N LEU A 61 -0.14 6.67 -15.04
CA LEU A 61 -0.48 5.40 -14.42
C LEU A 61 -0.17 4.25 -15.38
N SER A 62 0.43 3.19 -14.84
CA SER A 62 0.72 1.98 -15.63
C SER A 62 0.73 0.75 -14.74
N LYS A 63 0.32 -0.38 -15.32
CA LYS A 63 0.44 -1.67 -14.64
C LYS A 63 1.89 -2.03 -14.43
N ARG A 64 2.13 -2.73 -13.32
CA ARG A 64 3.41 -3.35 -13.01
C ARG A 64 3.20 -4.82 -12.70
N SER A 65 4.23 -5.61 -12.96
CA SER A 65 4.29 -7.02 -12.59
C SER A 65 4.86 -7.11 -11.18
N VAL A 66 4.10 -7.66 -10.24
CA VAL A 66 4.41 -7.64 -8.81
C VAL A 66 4.22 -9.03 -8.22
N ASP A 67 5.19 -9.48 -7.43
CA ASP A 67 5.15 -10.73 -6.68
C ASP A 67 5.65 -10.59 -5.24
N ASN A 68 5.80 -9.35 -4.75
CA ASN A 68 6.39 -9.10 -3.44
C ASN A 68 5.87 -7.80 -2.83
N LEU A 69 5.95 -7.73 -1.52
CA LEU A 69 5.67 -6.55 -0.71
C LEU A 69 6.49 -6.66 0.57
N SER A 70 7.09 -5.58 1.00
CA SER A 70 7.75 -5.50 2.29
C SER A 70 7.19 -4.34 3.09
N VAL A 71 6.92 -4.56 4.37
CA VAL A 71 6.31 -3.56 5.25
C VAL A 71 7.10 -3.46 6.54
N GLY A 72 7.55 -2.26 6.86
CA GLY A 72 8.14 -1.95 8.15
C GLY A 72 7.10 -1.43 9.11
N PHE A 73 6.82 -2.16 10.18
CA PHE A 73 5.90 -1.73 11.22
C PHE A 73 6.67 -1.05 12.36
N HIS A 74 6.06 -0.02 12.93
CA HIS A 74 6.55 0.67 14.11
C HIS A 74 5.62 0.39 15.29
N GLU A 75 6.18 0.27 16.49
CA GLU A 75 5.41 0.07 17.71
C GLU A 75 5.78 1.10 18.76
N ASP A 76 4.75 1.65 19.41
CA ASP A 76 4.86 2.47 20.60
C ASP A 76 3.61 2.28 21.46
N HIS A 77 3.34 3.21 22.39
CA HIS A 77 2.19 3.08 23.30
C HIS A 77 0.84 3.12 22.58
N GLY A 78 0.74 3.79 21.45
CA GLY A 78 -0.52 4.02 20.74
C GLY A 78 -0.66 3.27 19.43
N VAL A 79 0.40 2.65 18.92
CA VAL A 79 0.40 1.98 17.62
C VAL A 79 1.28 0.73 17.63
N GLY A 80 1.02 -0.17 16.71
CA GLY A 80 1.80 -1.40 16.58
C GLY A 80 1.45 -2.18 15.32
N VAL A 81 1.77 -3.47 15.30
CA VAL A 81 1.41 -4.36 14.21
C VAL A 81 -0.11 -4.60 14.20
N PRO A 82 -0.71 -4.88 13.05
CA PRO A 82 -2.13 -5.17 12.99
C PRO A 82 -2.46 -6.53 13.62
N LYS A 83 -3.70 -6.68 14.08
CA LYS A 83 -4.24 -7.94 14.55
C LYS A 83 -4.36 -8.97 13.42
N SER A 84 -4.81 -8.50 12.26
CA SER A 84 -4.98 -9.31 11.06
C SER A 84 -4.79 -8.44 9.82
N TYR A 85 -4.50 -9.09 8.70
CA TYR A 85 -4.29 -8.40 7.43
C TYR A 85 -4.58 -9.31 6.25
N VAL A 86 -4.83 -8.71 5.10
CA VAL A 86 -4.79 -9.36 3.79
C VAL A 86 -4.01 -8.49 2.82
N ILE A 87 -3.33 -9.10 1.87
CA ILE A 87 -2.65 -8.40 0.78
C ILE A 87 -3.49 -8.57 -0.48
N GLU A 88 -3.80 -7.45 -1.12
CA GLU A 88 -4.72 -7.40 -2.26
C GLU A 88 -4.12 -6.61 -3.41
N TYR A 89 -4.56 -6.94 -4.62
CA TYR A 89 -4.20 -6.21 -5.82
C TYR A 89 -5.45 -5.74 -6.57
N TYR A 90 -5.31 -4.62 -7.28
CA TYR A 90 -6.41 -4.01 -8.01
C TYR A 90 -6.77 -4.81 -9.25
N VAL A 91 -8.05 -5.15 -9.38
CA VAL A 91 -8.62 -5.91 -10.51
C VAL A 91 -9.78 -5.18 -11.18
N GLY A 92 -9.98 -3.89 -10.89
CA GLY A 92 -11.05 -3.10 -11.49
C GLY A 92 -10.95 -3.09 -13.02
N LYS A 93 -12.09 -3.06 -13.69
CA LYS A 93 -12.16 -3.07 -15.16
C LYS A 93 -11.63 -1.78 -15.81
N THR A 94 -11.65 -0.69 -15.05
CA THR A 94 -11.16 0.62 -15.51
C THR A 94 -9.83 0.95 -14.88
N VAL A 95 -9.02 1.73 -15.59
CA VAL A 95 -7.79 2.31 -15.03
C VAL A 95 -8.19 3.19 -13.83
N PRO A 96 -7.61 2.96 -12.65
CA PRO A 96 -7.94 3.79 -11.49
C PRO A 96 -7.41 5.22 -11.70
N THR A 97 -8.04 6.18 -11.05
CA THR A 97 -7.51 7.54 -10.98
C THR A 97 -6.64 7.69 -9.74
N ALA A 98 -5.74 8.67 -9.77
CA ALA A 98 -5.02 9.05 -8.57
C ALA A 98 -5.99 9.69 -7.57
N PRO A 99 -5.97 9.27 -6.29
CA PRO A 99 -6.79 9.89 -5.27
C PRO A 99 -6.45 11.38 -5.09
N LYS A 100 -7.45 12.20 -4.86
CA LYS A 100 -7.25 13.63 -4.57
C LYS A 100 -6.60 13.85 -3.22
N ASN A 101 -6.99 13.04 -2.23
CA ASN A 101 -6.38 13.03 -0.91
C ASN A 101 -5.86 11.63 -0.59
N PRO A 102 -4.59 11.33 -0.90
CA PRO A 102 -4.05 9.98 -0.75
C PRO A 102 -4.07 9.42 0.67
N SER A 103 -4.09 10.27 1.69
CA SER A 103 -4.15 9.82 3.09
C SER A 103 -5.57 9.47 3.57
N PHE A 104 -6.60 9.81 2.80
CA PHE A 104 -8.01 9.64 3.18
C PHE A 104 -8.87 9.18 2.01
N VAL A 105 -8.40 8.19 1.27
CA VAL A 105 -9.11 7.68 0.08
C VAL A 105 -10.50 7.16 0.43
N GLY A 106 -10.68 6.63 1.64
CA GLY A 106 -11.98 6.15 2.12
C GLY A 106 -13.06 7.23 2.20
N GLU A 107 -12.68 8.51 2.22
CA GLU A 107 -13.60 9.65 2.22
C GLU A 107 -13.96 10.15 0.82
N GLU A 108 -13.35 9.58 -0.21
CA GLU A 108 -13.59 9.96 -1.61
C GLU A 108 -14.57 8.99 -2.30
N ASN A 109 -15.21 9.47 -3.35
CA ASN A 109 -15.89 8.59 -4.31
C ASN A 109 -14.84 8.03 -5.27
N HIS A 110 -14.15 6.96 -4.85
CA HIS A 110 -13.00 6.41 -5.55
C HIS A 110 -13.16 4.91 -5.77
N ALA A 111 -12.65 4.41 -6.89
CA ALA A 111 -12.70 2.99 -7.26
C ALA A 111 -12.04 2.08 -6.22
N PHE A 112 -11.08 2.59 -5.46
CA PHE A 112 -10.42 1.82 -4.40
C PHE A 112 -11.33 1.47 -3.23
N ASN A 113 -12.46 2.15 -3.09
CA ASN A 113 -13.43 1.88 -2.03
C ASN A 113 -14.43 0.77 -2.37
N ASP A 114 -14.45 0.30 -3.63
CA ASP A 114 -15.28 -0.83 -4.03
C ASP A 114 -14.53 -2.14 -3.79
N PRO A 115 -15.00 -3.00 -2.86
CA PRO A 115 -14.34 -4.28 -2.59
C PRO A 115 -14.25 -5.19 -3.82
N ALA A 116 -15.16 -5.06 -4.78
CA ALA A 116 -15.13 -5.85 -6.01
C ALA A 116 -13.93 -5.54 -6.91
N ASN A 117 -13.28 -4.39 -6.71
CA ASN A 117 -12.10 -3.99 -7.45
C ASN A 117 -10.79 -4.54 -6.88
N TRP A 118 -10.87 -5.33 -5.83
CA TRP A 118 -9.69 -5.91 -5.17
C TRP A 118 -9.79 -7.42 -5.09
N LYS A 119 -8.67 -8.08 -5.25
CA LYS A 119 -8.53 -9.53 -5.11
C LYS A 119 -7.34 -9.83 -4.22
N GLU A 120 -7.53 -10.81 -3.33
CA GLU A 120 -6.43 -11.29 -2.49
C GLU A 120 -5.39 -12.01 -3.34
N VAL A 121 -4.11 -11.79 -3.01
CA VAL A 121 -2.98 -12.48 -3.67
C VAL A 121 -3.03 -13.98 -3.37
N SER A 122 -2.50 -14.78 -4.30
CA SER A 122 -2.48 -16.24 -4.18
C SER A 122 -1.11 -16.73 -3.72
N ASN A 123 -1.12 -17.85 -3.00
CA ASN A 123 0.09 -18.53 -2.51
C ASN A 123 1.01 -17.59 -1.70
N LEU A 124 0.40 -16.85 -0.79
CA LEU A 124 1.12 -15.92 0.08
C LEU A 124 2.12 -16.67 0.97
N LYS A 125 3.37 -16.22 0.90
CA LYS A 125 4.42 -16.56 1.85
C LYS A 125 4.68 -15.35 2.73
N ALA A 126 4.45 -15.50 4.02
CA ALA A 126 4.51 -14.42 4.99
C ALA A 126 5.35 -14.85 6.21
N PRO A 127 5.84 -13.89 6.99
CA PRO A 127 6.41 -14.20 8.31
C PRO A 127 5.39 -14.96 9.17
N ALA A 128 5.86 -15.88 9.99
CA ALA A 128 4.99 -16.59 10.94
C ALA A 128 4.26 -15.63 11.88
N GLN A 129 4.92 -14.54 12.25
CA GLN A 129 4.36 -13.41 13.00
C GLN A 129 4.90 -12.11 12.45
N LEU A 130 4.04 -11.09 12.38
CA LEU A 130 4.49 -9.74 12.07
C LEU A 130 5.32 -9.20 13.22
N LYS A 131 6.40 -8.49 12.89
CA LYS A 131 7.30 -7.90 13.87
C LYS A 131 7.44 -6.40 13.63
N ALA A 132 7.27 -5.64 14.71
CA ALA A 132 7.62 -4.23 14.71
C ALA A 132 9.15 -4.08 14.80
N GLY A 133 9.66 -2.95 14.30
CA GLY A 133 11.08 -2.64 14.37
C GLY A 133 11.93 -3.28 13.29
N GLU A 134 11.31 -3.93 12.31
CA GLU A 134 11.99 -4.52 11.16
C GLU A 134 11.08 -4.57 9.94
N MET A 135 11.65 -4.81 8.77
CA MET A 135 10.88 -5.04 7.55
C MET A 135 10.32 -6.46 7.54
N ASN A 136 9.03 -6.59 7.27
CA ASN A 136 8.34 -7.87 7.11
C ASN A 136 8.18 -8.13 5.62
N HIS A 137 8.68 -9.26 5.13
CA HIS A 137 8.71 -9.59 3.72
C HIS A 137 7.60 -10.58 3.36
N PHE A 138 6.85 -10.25 2.31
CA PHE A 138 5.80 -11.08 1.75
C PHE A 138 6.12 -11.38 0.29
N SER A 139 5.84 -12.60 -0.13
CA SER A 139 5.88 -13.00 -1.53
C SER A 139 4.61 -13.74 -1.90
N PHE A 140 4.24 -13.68 -3.17
CA PHE A 140 3.01 -14.25 -3.68
C PHE A 140 3.11 -14.49 -5.19
N ASP A 141 2.10 -15.15 -5.76
CA ASP A 141 2.06 -15.36 -7.20
C ASP A 141 2.05 -14.02 -7.94
N LYS A 142 2.83 -13.95 -8.99
CA LYS A 142 2.97 -12.74 -9.81
C LYS A 142 1.62 -12.29 -10.38
N VAL A 143 1.35 -11.00 -10.26
CA VAL A 143 0.17 -10.33 -10.83
C VAL A 143 0.59 -9.09 -11.61
N ASP A 144 -0.18 -8.77 -12.65
CA ASP A 144 -0.05 -7.51 -13.38
C ASP A 144 -1.17 -6.59 -12.93
N THR A 145 -0.82 -5.47 -12.30
CA THR A 145 -1.82 -4.62 -11.64
C THR A 145 -1.39 -3.15 -11.59
N TYR A 146 -2.37 -2.27 -11.42
CA TYR A 146 -2.13 -0.85 -11.16
C TYR A 146 -1.80 -0.53 -9.71
N ALA A 147 -2.23 -1.38 -8.76
CA ALA A 147 -2.04 -1.09 -7.35
C ALA A 147 -2.02 -2.37 -6.51
N VAL A 148 -1.26 -2.31 -5.42
CA VAL A 148 -1.22 -3.34 -4.37
C VAL A 148 -1.43 -2.65 -3.04
N ARG A 149 -2.17 -3.29 -2.14
CA ARG A 149 -2.39 -2.77 -0.78
C ARG A 149 -2.32 -3.88 0.26
N ILE A 150 -2.01 -3.49 1.47
CA ILE A 150 -2.24 -4.29 2.67
C ILE A 150 -3.45 -3.71 3.40
N ARG A 151 -4.48 -4.53 3.59
CA ARG A 151 -5.69 -4.14 4.33
C ARG A 151 -5.61 -4.76 5.71
N MET A 152 -5.70 -3.93 6.74
CA MET A 152 -5.32 -4.28 8.11
C MET A 152 -6.45 -3.99 9.08
N VAL A 153 -6.58 -4.84 10.08
CA VAL A 153 -7.43 -4.60 11.26
C VAL A 153 -6.50 -4.31 12.43
N ARG A 154 -6.71 -3.19 13.09
CA ARG A 154 -5.88 -2.82 14.24
C ARG A 154 -6.11 -3.75 15.43
N LEU A 155 -5.13 -3.79 16.33
CA LEU A 155 -5.11 -4.72 17.45
C LEU A 155 -6.33 -4.58 18.37
N ASP A 156 -6.68 -3.34 18.72
CA ASP A 156 -7.85 -3.02 19.54
C ASP A 156 -8.26 -1.55 19.38
N SER A 157 -9.25 -1.10 20.16
CA SER A 157 -9.76 0.26 20.08
C SER A 157 -8.78 1.34 20.53
N LYS A 158 -7.74 0.95 21.26
CA LYS A 158 -6.75 1.89 21.84
C LYS A 158 -5.45 1.91 21.05
N LYS A 159 -5.17 0.86 20.28
CA LYS A 159 -3.89 0.72 19.59
C LYS A 159 -4.10 0.66 18.07
N GLY A 160 -3.69 1.72 17.38
CA GLY A 160 -3.69 1.80 15.93
C GLY A 160 -2.56 0.98 15.30
N THR A 161 -2.46 1.07 13.99
CA THR A 161 -1.38 0.46 13.19
C THR A 161 -0.43 1.56 12.74
N SER A 162 0.86 1.22 12.63
CA SER A 162 1.89 2.16 12.17
C SER A 162 2.83 1.49 11.18
N ILE A 163 3.06 2.17 10.06
CA ILE A 163 3.97 1.73 9.00
C ILE A 163 4.99 2.83 8.74
N THR A 164 6.27 2.47 8.83
CA THR A 164 7.37 3.39 8.50
C THR A 164 7.70 3.38 7.01
N GLU A 165 7.63 2.23 6.36
CA GLU A 165 7.93 2.11 4.93
C GLU A 165 7.21 0.91 4.30
N VAL A 166 6.80 1.09 3.05
CA VAL A 166 6.32 0.02 2.16
C VAL A 166 7.25 -0.03 0.96
N GLN A 167 7.77 -1.22 0.67
CA GLN A 167 8.65 -1.45 -0.47
C GLN A 167 8.06 -2.52 -1.39
N ILE A 168 8.04 -2.24 -2.68
CA ILE A 168 7.60 -3.16 -3.70
C ILE A 168 8.64 -3.13 -4.82
N PHE A 169 9.19 -4.29 -5.16
CA PHE A 169 10.03 -4.45 -6.34
C PHE A 169 9.15 -4.87 -7.51
N ALA A 170 8.73 -3.90 -8.30
CA ALA A 170 7.82 -4.10 -9.42
C ALA A 170 8.58 -4.02 -10.74
N LYS A 171 8.15 -4.82 -11.71
CA LYS A 171 8.71 -4.82 -13.06
C LYS A 171 7.69 -4.26 -14.04
N GLN A 172 8.17 -3.74 -15.17
CA GLN A 172 7.27 -3.40 -16.27
C GLN A 172 6.60 -4.68 -16.78
N VAL A 173 5.34 -4.56 -17.20
CA VAL A 173 4.63 -5.66 -17.84
C VAL A 173 5.36 -6.01 -19.13
N ALA A 174 5.53 -7.32 -19.39
CA ALA A 174 6.35 -7.80 -20.48
C ALA A 174 5.90 -7.24 -21.84
N ALA A 175 6.84 -6.57 -22.54
CA ALA A 175 6.62 -5.97 -23.87
C ALA A 175 6.64 -6.99 -25.00
N ALA A 176 7.00 -8.25 -24.75
CA ALA A 176 7.15 -9.31 -25.76
C ALA A 176 5.89 -9.52 -26.61
N LYS A 177 4.71 -9.35 -26.05
CA LYS A 177 3.43 -9.47 -26.76
C LYS A 177 3.22 -8.37 -27.79
N GLN A 178 3.75 -7.18 -27.58
CA GLN A 178 3.64 -6.07 -28.52
C GLN A 178 4.61 -6.23 -29.70
N GLY A 179 5.80 -6.74 -29.47
CA GLY A 179 6.77 -7.02 -30.52
C GLY A 179 6.29 -8.08 -31.52
N GLN A 180 5.63 -9.11 -31.02
CA GLN A 180 5.06 -10.16 -31.85
C GLN A 180 3.90 -9.68 -32.72
N THR A 181 3.11 -8.75 -32.26
CA THR A 181 1.98 -8.21 -33.03
C THR A 181 2.42 -7.28 -34.13
N ARG A 182 3.58 -6.67 -34.04
CA ARG A 182 4.12 -5.74 -35.05
C ARG A 182 4.77 -6.44 -36.26
N ILE A 183 5.16 -7.68 -36.12
CA ILE A 183 5.82 -8.44 -37.20
C ILE A 183 4.79 -9.06 -38.15
N GLN A 184 3.55 -9.12 -37.76
CA GLN A 184 2.44 -9.60 -38.55
C GLN A 184 1.77 -8.47 -39.35
#